data_2423f01978b11d4b05d913a614f03dae
#
_entry.id   2423f01978b11d4b05d913a614f03dae
#
_cell.length_a   1.000
_cell.length_b   1.000
_cell.length_c   1.000
_cell.angle_alpha   90.00
_cell.angle_beta   90.00
_cell.angle_gamma   90.00
#
_symmetry.space_group_name_H-M   'P 1'
#
loop_
_entity.id
_entity.type
_entity.pdbx_description
1 polymer ?
#
loop_
_entity_poly.entity_id
_entity_poly.type
_entity_poly.pdbx_seq_one_letter_code
_entity_poly.pdbx_strand_id
1 'polypeptide(L)'
;VLCYLNPNLGDHESFISVGEQLNKHDINAPKIISHHPSIGVTIQDDLGEDDLISVMNDQNRELLTNKSIDLLVNMHKADIKGLVHLSASDLKEQMHKFKYIFCERFLDISVDESVNDLIMNSLDSLQECPKNNCHFDFERRNLILDKHKEVNVIDFQDMCIAPIGIDIAGILLDHYMSFDRSIIEKNLKYFLNQSDISLSEDDLFEFFRWSGIQRNMRILGTLANLYCDEGRDFRLKDLPNILSNLTILIPDKHNSKSFFEDKVKSKLTERLAVL
;
A
#
# COMPACT_ATOMS: atom_id res chain seq x y z
N VAL A 1 24.27 -3.42 2.21
CA VAL A 1 23.59 -2.77 3.35
C VAL A 1 23.49 -3.76 4.50
N LEU A 2 23.61 -3.27 5.75
CA LEU A 2 23.36 -4.04 6.95
C LEU A 2 22.00 -3.64 7.51
N CYS A 3 21.11 -4.63 7.62
CA CYS A 3 19.77 -4.47 8.20
C CYS A 3 19.75 -5.14 9.57
N TYR A 4 19.10 -4.45 10.53
CA TYR A 4 18.89 -4.99 11.87
C TYR A 4 17.38 -5.07 12.16
N LEU A 5 16.93 -6.25 12.55
CA LEU A 5 15.60 -6.48 13.10
C LEU A 5 15.79 -7.19 14.45
N ASN A 6 15.16 -6.67 15.49
CA ASN A 6 15.24 -7.29 16.82
C ASN A 6 14.87 -8.79 16.74
N PRO A 7 15.76 -9.72 17.13
CA PRO A 7 15.53 -11.15 16.97
C PRO A 7 14.32 -11.69 17.72
N ASN A 8 13.78 -10.92 18.68
CA ASN A 8 12.60 -11.29 19.46
C ASN A 8 11.28 -10.69 18.92
N LEU A 9 11.34 -9.83 17.88
CA LEU A 9 10.17 -9.06 17.42
C LEU A 9 9.81 -9.29 15.96
N GLY A 10 10.66 -9.96 15.18
CA GLY A 10 10.45 -10.09 13.74
C GLY A 10 10.46 -11.53 13.24
N ASP A 11 9.77 -11.78 12.13
CA ASP A 11 9.82 -13.03 11.38
C ASP A 11 10.99 -13.03 10.40
N HIS A 12 12.19 -13.37 10.90
CA HIS A 12 13.41 -13.43 10.11
C HIS A 12 13.35 -14.51 9.03
N GLU A 13 12.72 -15.65 9.33
CA GLU A 13 12.66 -16.78 8.39
C GLU A 13 11.78 -16.42 7.18
N SER A 14 10.64 -15.78 7.40
CA SER A 14 9.77 -15.30 6.32
C SER A 14 10.50 -14.29 5.43
N PHE A 15 11.17 -13.28 6.01
CA PHE A 15 11.96 -12.30 5.26
C PHE A 15 12.99 -12.97 4.35
N ILE A 16 13.80 -13.90 4.89
CA ILE A 16 14.82 -14.62 4.12
C ILE A 16 14.19 -15.47 3.03
N SER A 17 13.18 -16.27 3.38
CA SER A 17 12.50 -17.16 2.44
C SER A 17 11.87 -16.40 1.27
N VAL A 18 11.19 -15.27 1.55
CA VAL A 18 10.60 -14.44 0.50
C VAL A 18 11.68 -13.82 -0.38
N GLY A 19 12.73 -13.23 0.20
CA GLY A 19 13.83 -12.62 -0.54
C GLY A 19 14.54 -13.60 -1.47
N GLU A 20 14.84 -14.82 -1.00
CA GLU A 20 15.42 -15.88 -1.81
C GLU A 20 14.52 -16.31 -2.98
N GLN A 21 13.20 -16.41 -2.73
CA GLN A 21 12.24 -16.76 -3.77
C GLN A 21 12.08 -15.65 -4.80
N LEU A 22 12.02 -14.37 -4.39
CA LEU A 22 12.01 -13.24 -5.31
C LEU A 22 13.22 -13.30 -6.26
N ASN A 23 14.43 -13.47 -5.71
CA ASN A 23 15.64 -13.59 -6.52
C ASN A 23 15.65 -14.82 -7.43
N LYS A 24 15.11 -15.96 -6.97
CA LYS A 24 15.00 -17.20 -7.79
C LYS A 24 14.08 -17.01 -8.99
N HIS A 25 13.09 -16.15 -8.90
CA HIS A 25 12.16 -15.81 -9.97
C HIS A 25 12.56 -14.56 -10.76
N ASP A 26 13.83 -14.11 -10.62
CA ASP A 26 14.37 -12.93 -11.30
C ASP A 26 13.56 -11.65 -11.01
N ILE A 27 12.93 -11.57 -9.84
CA ILE A 27 12.29 -10.35 -9.35
C ILE A 27 13.35 -9.41 -8.79
N ASN A 28 13.35 -8.16 -9.24
CA ASN A 28 14.30 -7.16 -8.79
C ASN A 28 14.09 -6.82 -7.31
N ALA A 29 14.89 -7.44 -6.46
CA ALA A 29 14.95 -7.24 -5.01
C ALA A 29 16.39 -7.41 -4.52
N PRO A 30 16.80 -6.84 -3.37
CA PRO A 30 18.15 -6.99 -2.86
C PRO A 30 18.47 -8.45 -2.57
N LYS A 31 19.63 -8.93 -3.04
CA LYS A 31 20.10 -10.27 -2.72
C LYS A 31 20.59 -10.33 -1.28
N ILE A 32 20.19 -11.36 -0.57
CA ILE A 32 20.65 -11.63 0.78
C ILE A 32 22.02 -12.28 0.69
N ILE A 33 23.05 -11.58 1.19
CA ILE A 33 24.45 -12.02 1.16
C ILE A 33 24.74 -12.94 2.35
N SER A 34 24.28 -12.55 3.54
CA SER A 34 24.38 -13.37 4.75
C SER A 34 23.27 -12.98 5.74
N HIS A 35 22.95 -13.92 6.62
CA HIS A 35 21.89 -13.79 7.59
C HIS A 35 22.33 -14.41 8.93
N HIS A 36 22.11 -13.67 10.02
CA HIS A 36 22.47 -14.04 11.39
C HIS A 36 21.26 -13.83 12.31
N PRO A 37 20.30 -14.77 12.36
CA PRO A 37 19.02 -14.58 13.07
C PRO A 37 19.21 -14.40 14.58
N SER A 38 20.21 -15.06 15.18
CA SER A 38 20.44 -14.96 16.63
C SER A 38 20.78 -13.56 17.13
N ILE A 39 21.29 -12.70 16.25
CA ILE A 39 21.61 -11.30 16.54
C ILE A 39 20.76 -10.33 15.70
N GLY A 40 19.81 -10.83 14.91
CA GLY A 40 18.92 -10.03 14.11
C GLY A 40 19.55 -9.27 12.96
N VAL A 41 20.68 -9.75 12.42
CA VAL A 41 21.43 -9.04 11.37
C VAL A 41 21.31 -9.76 10.04
N THR A 42 21.00 -8.99 9.01
CA THR A 42 21.03 -9.43 7.61
C THR A 42 21.92 -8.48 6.81
N ILE A 43 22.79 -9.04 5.99
CA ILE A 43 23.60 -8.30 5.01
C ILE A 43 23.01 -8.57 3.64
N GLN A 44 22.69 -7.51 2.90
CA GLN A 44 22.09 -7.60 1.57
C GLN A 44 22.75 -6.62 0.61
N ASP A 45 22.46 -6.76 -0.69
CA ASP A 45 22.94 -5.85 -1.73
C ASP A 45 22.57 -4.40 -1.40
N ASP A 46 23.43 -3.50 -1.84
CA ASP A 46 23.18 -2.05 -1.81
C ASP A 46 22.59 -1.63 -3.15
N LEU A 47 21.33 -1.24 -3.14
CA LEU A 47 20.60 -0.77 -4.31
C LEU A 47 20.75 0.75 -4.52
N GLY A 48 21.42 1.45 -3.60
CA GLY A 48 21.49 2.91 -3.57
C GLY A 48 20.38 3.56 -2.73
N GLU A 49 20.26 4.88 -2.84
CA GLU A 49 19.35 5.71 -2.03
C GLU A 49 18.21 6.34 -2.86
N ASP A 50 18.17 6.05 -4.17
CA ASP A 50 17.25 6.66 -5.13
C ASP A 50 15.86 5.99 -5.08
N ASP A 51 15.07 6.26 -4.05
CA ASP A 51 13.67 5.84 -4.04
C ASP A 51 12.82 6.61 -5.08
N LEU A 52 11.69 6.02 -5.51
CA LEU A 52 10.87 6.66 -6.54
C LEU A 52 10.19 7.96 -6.06
N ILE A 53 10.13 8.25 -4.76
CA ILE A 53 9.66 9.55 -4.27
C ILE A 53 10.68 10.64 -4.66
N SER A 54 11.97 10.35 -4.48
CA SER A 54 13.04 11.32 -4.69
C SER A 54 13.38 11.54 -6.16
N VAL A 55 13.25 10.51 -7.02
CA VAL A 55 13.70 10.56 -8.42
C VAL A 55 12.59 10.75 -9.43
N MET A 56 11.33 10.45 -9.10
CA MET A 56 10.21 10.57 -10.03
C MET A 56 9.79 12.03 -10.20
N ASN A 57 9.65 12.45 -11.45
CA ASN A 57 9.20 13.79 -11.84
C ASN A 57 8.32 13.70 -13.09
N ASP A 58 7.79 14.82 -13.57
CA ASP A 58 6.85 14.83 -14.71
C ASP A 58 7.45 14.26 -16.00
N GLN A 59 8.78 14.32 -16.19
CA GLN A 59 9.44 13.84 -17.41
C GLN A 59 9.63 12.31 -17.43
N ASN A 60 9.80 11.69 -16.26
CA ASN A 60 10.09 10.25 -16.15
C ASN A 60 8.96 9.46 -15.49
N ARG A 61 7.88 10.11 -15.03
CA ARG A 61 6.75 9.50 -14.32
C ARG A 61 6.18 8.29 -15.04
N GLU A 62 5.84 8.45 -16.33
CA GLU A 62 5.24 7.37 -17.12
C GLU A 62 6.18 6.17 -17.20
N LEU A 63 7.45 6.40 -17.51
CA LEU A 63 8.44 5.34 -17.61
C LEU A 63 8.60 4.58 -16.28
N LEU A 64 8.77 5.31 -15.17
CA LEU A 64 8.99 4.67 -13.86
C LEU A 64 7.73 4.01 -13.32
N THR A 65 6.53 4.56 -13.61
CA THR A 65 5.27 3.88 -13.27
C THR A 65 5.11 2.60 -14.06
N ASN A 66 5.41 2.59 -15.36
CA ASN A 66 5.35 1.38 -16.19
C ASN A 66 6.35 0.31 -15.69
N LYS A 67 7.59 0.69 -15.38
CA LYS A 67 8.58 -0.24 -14.78
C LYS A 67 8.09 -0.82 -13.44
N SER A 68 7.42 -0.01 -12.62
CA SER A 68 6.83 -0.49 -11.36
C SER A 68 5.68 -1.46 -11.59
N ILE A 69 4.84 -1.20 -12.59
CA ILE A 69 3.76 -2.11 -12.99
C ILE A 69 4.34 -3.42 -13.54
N ASP A 70 5.38 -3.37 -14.37
CA ASP A 70 6.05 -4.56 -14.89
C ASP A 70 6.64 -5.41 -13.76
N LEU A 71 7.27 -4.77 -12.76
CA LEU A 71 7.76 -5.43 -11.56
C LEU A 71 6.62 -6.12 -10.78
N LEU A 72 5.49 -5.42 -10.58
CA LEU A 72 4.31 -5.98 -9.91
C LEU A 72 3.73 -7.19 -10.69
N VAL A 73 3.62 -7.08 -12.01
CA VAL A 73 3.16 -8.19 -12.87
C VAL A 73 4.10 -9.38 -12.77
N ASN A 74 5.42 -9.17 -12.75
CA ASN A 74 6.39 -10.25 -12.56
C ASN A 74 6.25 -10.90 -11.17
N MET A 75 6.03 -10.11 -10.12
CA MET A 75 5.72 -10.64 -8.78
C MET A 75 4.44 -11.50 -8.79
N HIS A 76 3.40 -11.09 -9.52
CA HIS A 76 2.17 -11.87 -9.67
C HIS A 76 2.40 -13.21 -10.38
N LYS A 77 3.33 -13.27 -11.34
CA LYS A 77 3.65 -14.50 -12.09
C LYS A 77 4.57 -15.46 -11.33
N ALA A 78 5.26 -14.99 -10.31
CA ALA A 78 6.19 -15.79 -9.52
C ALA A 78 5.47 -16.79 -8.62
N ASP A 79 5.96 -18.03 -8.56
CA ASP A 79 5.43 -19.07 -7.67
C ASP A 79 6.10 -18.99 -6.29
N ILE A 80 5.70 -17.99 -5.49
CA ILE A 80 6.24 -17.75 -4.14
C ILE A 80 5.45 -18.58 -3.13
N LYS A 81 6.14 -19.43 -2.39
CA LYS A 81 5.53 -20.35 -1.42
C LYS A 81 5.56 -19.79 0.00
N GLY A 82 4.60 -20.22 0.82
CA GLY A 82 4.55 -19.91 2.25
C GLY A 82 3.95 -18.55 2.58
N LEU A 83 3.44 -17.81 1.59
CA LEU A 83 2.74 -16.55 1.85
C LEU A 83 1.43 -16.79 2.59
N VAL A 84 1.15 -15.95 3.58
CA VAL A 84 -0.11 -15.95 4.33
C VAL A 84 -1.25 -15.45 3.43
N HIS A 85 -2.41 -16.09 3.49
CA HIS A 85 -3.61 -15.61 2.81
C HIS A 85 -4.37 -14.65 3.72
N LEU A 86 -4.51 -13.39 3.29
CA LEU A 86 -5.34 -12.43 4.01
C LEU A 86 -6.82 -12.76 3.85
N SER A 87 -7.50 -12.89 4.98
CA SER A 87 -8.94 -13.11 5.04
C SER A 87 -9.72 -11.79 4.97
N ALA A 88 -11.02 -11.86 4.68
CA ALA A 88 -11.91 -10.70 4.78
C ALA A 88 -11.95 -10.14 6.22
N SER A 89 -11.77 -10.99 7.25
CA SER A 89 -11.68 -10.56 8.65
C SER A 89 -10.45 -9.71 8.90
N ASP A 90 -9.29 -10.10 8.35
CA ASP A 90 -8.04 -9.34 8.50
C ASP A 90 -8.17 -7.94 7.85
N LEU A 91 -8.70 -7.90 6.62
CA LEU A 91 -8.94 -6.65 5.91
C LEU A 91 -9.93 -5.75 6.65
N LYS A 92 -11.00 -6.33 7.23
CA LYS A 92 -11.99 -5.63 8.05
C LYS A 92 -11.37 -5.03 9.31
N GLU A 93 -10.56 -5.81 10.02
CA GLU A 93 -9.88 -5.35 11.22
C GLU A 93 -8.96 -4.16 10.93
N GLN A 94 -8.23 -4.22 9.81
CA GLN A 94 -7.39 -3.11 9.36
C GLN A 94 -8.20 -1.84 9.08
N MET A 95 -9.37 -1.95 8.44
CA MET A 95 -10.25 -0.80 8.18
C MET A 95 -10.88 -0.26 9.49
N HIS A 96 -11.12 -1.10 10.47
CA HIS A 96 -11.62 -0.68 11.78
C HIS A 96 -10.65 0.22 12.55
N LYS A 97 -9.33 0.17 12.26
CA LYS A 97 -8.36 1.13 12.81
C LYS A 97 -8.70 2.57 12.42
N PHE A 98 -9.27 2.79 11.22
CA PHE A 98 -9.79 4.11 10.83
C PHE A 98 -10.87 4.59 11.80
N LYS A 99 -11.84 3.74 12.15
CA LYS A 99 -12.93 4.11 13.06
C LYS A 99 -12.42 4.42 14.46
N TYR A 100 -11.79 3.44 15.10
CA TYR A 100 -11.49 3.49 16.52
C TYR A 100 -10.24 4.30 16.85
N ILE A 101 -9.27 4.33 15.94
CA ILE A 101 -8.00 5.01 16.21
C ILE A 101 -7.98 6.37 15.53
N PHE A 102 -8.22 6.43 14.21
CA PHE A 102 -8.13 7.71 13.50
C PHE A 102 -9.31 8.64 13.88
N CYS A 103 -10.57 8.17 13.78
CA CYS A 103 -11.72 9.03 14.06
C CYS A 103 -11.94 9.26 15.55
N GLU A 104 -12.08 8.20 16.35
CA GLU A 104 -12.48 8.35 17.75
C GLU A 104 -11.32 8.82 18.63
N ARG A 105 -10.13 8.18 18.54
CA ARG A 105 -9.02 8.47 19.45
C ARG A 105 -8.18 9.67 18.99
N PHE A 106 -7.86 9.79 17.70
CA PHE A 106 -6.98 10.86 17.20
C PHE A 106 -7.74 12.14 16.90
N LEU A 107 -8.92 12.07 16.24
CA LEU A 107 -9.74 13.24 15.89
C LEU A 107 -10.81 13.62 16.93
N ASP A 108 -11.09 12.76 17.91
CA ASP A 108 -12.16 12.92 18.89
C ASP A 108 -13.54 13.14 18.25
N ILE A 109 -13.88 12.30 17.27
CA ILE A 109 -15.18 12.34 16.60
C ILE A 109 -15.86 10.96 16.59
N SER A 110 -17.18 10.95 16.82
CA SER A 110 -18.00 9.75 16.61
C SER A 110 -18.15 9.44 15.13
N VAL A 111 -18.08 8.15 14.80
CA VAL A 111 -18.19 7.65 13.44
C VAL A 111 -19.65 7.50 13.05
N ASP A 112 -19.99 7.95 11.84
CA ASP A 112 -21.30 7.77 11.24
C ASP A 112 -21.52 6.30 10.83
N GLU A 113 -22.76 5.80 10.93
CA GLU A 113 -23.09 4.41 10.60
C GLU A 113 -22.82 4.08 9.12
N SER A 114 -22.95 5.05 8.23
CA SER A 114 -22.63 4.90 6.80
C SER A 114 -21.18 4.51 6.51
N VAL A 115 -20.26 4.72 7.46
CA VAL A 115 -18.87 4.22 7.36
C VAL A 115 -18.82 2.69 7.47
N ASN A 116 -19.75 2.08 8.23
CA ASN A 116 -19.83 0.61 8.27
C ASN A 116 -20.28 0.07 6.91
N ASP A 117 -21.23 0.74 6.24
CA ASP A 117 -21.67 0.38 4.89
C ASP A 117 -20.51 0.50 3.89
N LEU A 118 -19.69 1.57 4.01
CA LEU A 118 -18.50 1.74 3.17
C LEU A 118 -17.50 0.60 3.36
N ILE A 119 -17.26 0.19 4.60
CA ILE A 119 -16.39 -0.95 4.93
C ILE A 119 -16.95 -2.24 4.33
N MET A 120 -18.25 -2.50 4.48
CA MET A 120 -18.87 -3.72 3.94
C MET A 120 -18.81 -3.75 2.42
N ASN A 121 -19.17 -2.66 1.74
CA ASN A 121 -19.09 -2.57 0.28
C ASN A 121 -17.67 -2.78 -0.23
N SER A 122 -16.67 -2.24 0.49
CA SER A 122 -15.25 -2.50 0.16
C SER A 122 -14.91 -3.99 0.29
N LEU A 123 -15.30 -4.63 1.41
CA LEU A 123 -15.01 -6.05 1.64
C LEU A 123 -15.70 -6.95 0.62
N ASP A 124 -16.96 -6.67 0.26
CA ASP A 124 -17.69 -7.43 -0.75
C ASP A 124 -16.97 -7.36 -2.11
N SER A 125 -16.55 -6.18 -2.54
CA SER A 125 -15.76 -6.03 -3.75
C SER A 125 -14.40 -6.74 -3.69
N LEU A 126 -13.71 -6.66 -2.54
CA LEU A 126 -12.40 -7.30 -2.36
C LEU A 126 -12.49 -8.84 -2.31
N GLN A 127 -13.63 -9.41 -1.94
CA GLN A 127 -13.84 -10.86 -2.02
C GLN A 127 -13.86 -11.36 -3.46
N GLU A 128 -14.46 -10.60 -4.38
CA GLU A 128 -14.55 -10.90 -5.80
C GLU A 128 -13.26 -10.54 -6.57
N CYS A 129 -12.43 -9.67 -6.01
CA CYS A 129 -11.18 -9.25 -6.62
C CYS A 129 -10.22 -10.46 -6.72
N PRO A 130 -9.58 -10.69 -7.89
CA PRO A 130 -8.54 -11.69 -8.01
C PRO A 130 -7.45 -11.51 -6.96
N LYS A 131 -6.98 -12.62 -6.39
CA LYS A 131 -5.93 -12.64 -5.37
C LYS A 131 -4.64 -13.17 -5.96
N ASN A 132 -3.53 -12.53 -5.58
CA ASN A 132 -2.21 -12.94 -6.03
C ASN A 132 -1.15 -12.57 -4.98
N ASN A 133 0.13 -12.81 -5.29
CA ASN A 133 1.23 -12.31 -4.50
C ASN A 133 1.11 -10.79 -4.38
N CYS A 134 0.95 -10.30 -3.18
CA CYS A 134 0.78 -8.90 -2.88
C CYS A 134 1.91 -8.46 -1.94
N HIS A 135 2.59 -7.38 -2.31
CA HIS A 135 3.61 -6.76 -1.46
C HIS A 135 2.97 -6.12 -0.22
N PHE A 136 1.70 -5.71 -0.38
CA PHE A 136 0.87 -5.07 0.63
C PHE A 136 1.24 -3.63 0.99
N ASP A 137 2.47 -3.20 0.72
CA ASP A 137 2.92 -1.81 0.82
C ASP A 137 3.72 -1.40 -0.42
N PHE A 138 3.20 -1.73 -1.62
CA PHE A 138 3.80 -1.44 -2.92
C PHE A 138 3.62 0.03 -3.27
N GLU A 139 4.48 0.87 -2.72
CA GLU A 139 4.46 2.32 -2.91
C GLU A 139 5.85 2.85 -3.28
N ARG A 140 5.93 4.06 -3.84
CA ARG A 140 7.17 4.64 -4.37
C ARG A 140 8.32 4.68 -3.36
N ARG A 141 8.05 4.77 -2.07
CA ARG A 141 9.05 4.72 -1.02
C ARG A 141 9.78 3.37 -0.93
N ASN A 142 9.07 2.29 -1.27
CA ASN A 142 9.58 0.92 -1.21
C ASN A 142 10.08 0.44 -2.58
N LEU A 143 10.26 1.35 -3.54
CA LEU A 143 10.76 1.09 -4.89
C LEU A 143 12.03 1.90 -5.12
N ILE A 144 13.15 1.22 -5.31
CA ILE A 144 14.48 1.82 -5.49
C ILE A 144 14.89 1.74 -6.96
N LEU A 145 15.28 2.86 -7.54
CA LEU A 145 15.90 2.93 -8.87
C LEU A 145 17.39 2.70 -8.73
N ASP A 146 17.88 1.53 -9.14
CA ASP A 146 19.29 1.20 -9.01
C ASP A 146 20.17 1.91 -10.06
N LYS A 147 21.49 1.70 -9.96
CA LYS A 147 22.47 2.27 -10.89
C LYS A 147 22.32 1.80 -12.34
N HIS A 148 21.61 0.69 -12.58
CA HIS A 148 21.29 0.17 -13.91
C HIS A 148 19.96 0.72 -14.43
N LYS A 149 19.31 1.62 -13.71
CA LYS A 149 18.00 2.19 -13.98
C LYS A 149 16.88 1.16 -13.97
N GLU A 150 17.04 0.10 -13.20
CA GLU A 150 15.97 -0.87 -12.91
C GLU A 150 15.30 -0.55 -11.59
N VAL A 151 13.97 -0.75 -11.55
CA VAL A 151 13.17 -0.59 -10.33
C VAL A 151 13.24 -1.88 -9.53
N ASN A 152 13.61 -1.75 -8.28
CA ASN A 152 13.75 -2.87 -7.33
C ASN A 152 12.78 -2.66 -6.17
N VAL A 153 12.21 -3.74 -5.64
CA VAL A 153 11.33 -3.71 -4.48
C VAL A 153 12.12 -4.01 -3.20
N ILE A 154 11.84 -3.25 -2.15
CA ILE A 154 12.35 -3.47 -0.77
C ILE A 154 11.18 -3.59 0.19
N ASP A 155 11.44 -3.95 1.45
CA ASP A 155 10.41 -4.01 2.53
C ASP A 155 9.34 -5.09 2.27
N PHE A 156 9.75 -6.24 1.72
CA PHE A 156 8.88 -7.31 1.22
C PHE A 156 8.51 -8.37 2.28
N GLN A 157 8.88 -8.21 3.54
CA GLN A 157 8.61 -9.19 4.62
C GLN A 157 7.13 -9.41 4.91
N ASP A 158 6.28 -8.43 4.58
CA ASP A 158 4.82 -8.50 4.77
C ASP A 158 4.06 -9.01 3.53
N MET A 159 4.79 -9.58 2.54
CA MET A 159 4.15 -10.15 1.36
C MET A 159 3.14 -11.24 1.74
N CYS A 160 2.01 -11.22 1.06
CA CYS A 160 0.89 -12.10 1.35
C CYS A 160 0.08 -12.40 0.07
N ILE A 161 -0.85 -13.34 0.13
CA ILE A 161 -1.86 -13.53 -0.90
C ILE A 161 -3.06 -12.64 -0.58
N ALA A 162 -3.29 -11.62 -1.40
CA ALA A 162 -4.30 -10.61 -1.17
C ALA A 162 -4.93 -10.12 -2.49
N PRO A 163 -6.02 -9.31 -2.44
CA PRO A 163 -6.60 -8.69 -3.62
C PRO A 163 -5.58 -7.84 -4.40
N ILE A 164 -5.43 -8.10 -5.70
CA ILE A 164 -4.43 -7.43 -6.56
C ILE A 164 -4.58 -5.91 -6.57
N GLY A 165 -5.80 -5.40 -6.39
CA GLY A 165 -6.08 -3.97 -6.38
C GLY A 165 -5.36 -3.21 -5.27
N ILE A 166 -4.91 -3.87 -4.18
CA ILE A 166 -4.22 -3.22 -3.05
C ILE A 166 -2.87 -2.65 -3.49
N ASP A 167 -2.03 -3.44 -4.17
CA ASP A 167 -0.74 -2.98 -4.66
C ASP A 167 -0.86 -2.04 -5.86
N ILE A 168 -1.84 -2.30 -6.74
CA ILE A 168 -2.16 -1.38 -7.84
C ILE A 168 -2.56 0.00 -7.27
N ALA A 169 -3.39 0.05 -6.22
CA ALA A 169 -3.71 1.30 -5.55
C ALA A 169 -2.50 1.90 -4.83
N GLY A 170 -1.58 1.07 -4.34
CA GLY A 170 -0.34 1.51 -3.71
C GLY A 170 0.52 2.35 -4.63
N ILE A 171 0.73 1.92 -5.87
CA ILE A 171 1.59 2.63 -6.82
C ILE A 171 0.86 3.74 -7.58
N LEU A 172 -0.44 3.60 -7.88
CA LEU A 172 -1.20 4.56 -8.68
C LEU A 172 -1.89 5.66 -7.87
N LEU A 173 -2.07 5.44 -6.57
CA LEU A 173 -2.78 6.35 -5.67
C LEU A 173 -1.97 6.59 -4.40
N ASP A 174 -0.68 6.79 -4.56
CA ASP A 174 0.11 7.17 -3.40
C ASP A 174 -0.19 8.64 -3.00
N HIS A 175 0.08 8.96 -1.75
CA HIS A 175 -0.24 10.27 -1.18
C HIS A 175 0.78 11.38 -1.54
N TYR A 176 1.75 11.07 -2.38
CA TYR A 176 2.75 12.02 -2.88
C TYR A 176 2.36 12.63 -4.22
N MET A 177 1.26 12.17 -4.83
CA MET A 177 0.76 12.68 -6.12
C MET A 177 -0.70 13.08 -6.02
N SER A 178 -1.10 14.05 -6.85
CA SER A 178 -2.52 14.37 -7.05
C SER A 178 -3.22 13.25 -7.83
N PHE A 179 -4.46 12.96 -7.45
CA PHE A 179 -5.33 12.07 -8.19
C PHE A 179 -5.60 12.63 -9.60
N ASP A 180 -5.34 11.81 -10.61
CA ASP A 180 -5.72 12.08 -12.00
C ASP A 180 -6.34 10.80 -12.60
N ARG A 181 -7.65 10.85 -12.83
CA ARG A 181 -8.41 9.71 -13.31
C ARG A 181 -7.90 9.18 -14.64
N SER A 182 -7.56 10.07 -15.57
CA SER A 182 -7.11 9.67 -16.93
C SER A 182 -5.76 8.95 -16.88
N ILE A 183 -4.87 9.40 -16.01
CA ILE A 183 -3.57 8.75 -15.77
C ILE A 183 -3.78 7.37 -15.13
N ILE A 184 -4.67 7.27 -14.15
CA ILE A 184 -4.98 5.99 -13.49
C ILE A 184 -5.56 5.00 -14.51
N GLU A 185 -6.58 5.37 -15.28
CA GLU A 185 -7.19 4.52 -16.30
C GLU A 185 -6.16 4.05 -17.35
N LYS A 186 -5.27 4.95 -17.79
CA LYS A 186 -4.16 4.58 -18.70
C LYS A 186 -3.25 3.51 -18.08
N ASN A 187 -2.90 3.65 -16.81
CA ASN A 187 -2.00 2.72 -16.12
C ASN A 187 -2.70 1.38 -15.79
N LEU A 188 -3.99 1.39 -15.46
CA LEU A 188 -4.78 0.17 -15.30
C LEU A 188 -4.87 -0.63 -16.59
N LYS A 189 -5.08 0.06 -17.72
CA LYS A 189 -5.04 -0.55 -19.04
C LYS A 189 -3.66 -1.14 -19.36
N TYR A 190 -2.57 -0.42 -19.01
CA TYR A 190 -1.22 -0.93 -19.16
C TYR A 190 -1.03 -2.21 -18.33
N PHE A 191 -1.45 -2.22 -17.07
CA PHE A 191 -1.39 -3.40 -16.21
C PHE A 191 -2.12 -4.61 -16.83
N LEU A 192 -3.35 -4.44 -17.34
CA LEU A 192 -4.09 -5.52 -18.01
C LEU A 192 -3.34 -6.08 -19.22
N ASN A 193 -2.73 -5.21 -20.02
CA ASN A 193 -1.98 -5.62 -21.21
C ASN A 193 -0.70 -6.42 -20.88
N GLN A 194 -0.09 -6.21 -19.71
CA GLN A 194 1.12 -6.92 -19.27
C GLN A 194 0.83 -8.16 -18.43
N SER A 195 -0.36 -8.23 -17.81
CA SER A 195 -0.75 -9.31 -16.91
C SER A 195 -1.48 -10.43 -17.66
N ASP A 196 -1.53 -11.62 -17.04
CA ASP A 196 -2.34 -12.75 -17.53
C ASP A 196 -3.77 -12.71 -16.91
N ILE A 197 -4.16 -11.60 -16.30
CA ILE A 197 -5.44 -11.43 -15.62
C ILE A 197 -6.51 -11.06 -16.65
N SER A 198 -7.58 -11.83 -16.69
CA SER A 198 -8.71 -11.61 -17.59
C SER A 198 -9.81 -10.84 -16.87
N LEU A 199 -9.77 -9.48 -16.94
CA LEU A 199 -10.77 -8.57 -16.41
C LEU A 199 -11.11 -7.52 -17.46
N SER A 200 -12.31 -6.92 -17.36
CA SER A 200 -12.61 -5.69 -18.09
C SER A 200 -11.87 -4.49 -17.45
N GLU A 201 -11.68 -3.40 -18.22
CA GLU A 201 -11.11 -2.16 -17.69
C GLU A 201 -12.00 -1.59 -16.55
N ASP A 202 -13.31 -1.72 -16.67
CA ASP A 202 -14.28 -1.24 -15.67
C ASP A 202 -14.21 -2.07 -14.38
N ASP A 203 -14.14 -3.40 -14.45
CA ASP A 203 -14.00 -4.27 -13.28
C ASP A 203 -12.69 -4.00 -12.55
N LEU A 204 -11.59 -3.85 -13.30
CA LEU A 204 -10.30 -3.54 -12.68
C LEU A 204 -10.32 -2.16 -12.00
N PHE A 205 -10.98 -1.15 -12.61
CA PHE A 205 -11.14 0.17 -11.99
C PHE A 205 -11.95 0.09 -10.69
N GLU A 206 -13.02 -0.71 -10.64
CA GLU A 206 -13.79 -0.91 -9.41
C GLU A 206 -12.97 -1.64 -8.34
N PHE A 207 -12.22 -2.69 -8.69
CA PHE A 207 -11.31 -3.34 -7.73
C PHE A 207 -10.20 -2.41 -7.23
N PHE A 208 -9.62 -1.59 -8.11
CA PHE A 208 -8.69 -0.53 -7.73
C PHE A 208 -9.32 0.46 -6.74
N ARG A 209 -10.53 0.95 -7.04
CA ARG A 209 -11.28 1.90 -6.20
C ARG A 209 -11.45 1.36 -4.78
N TRP A 210 -12.06 0.17 -4.66
CA TRP A 210 -12.37 -0.41 -3.36
C TRP A 210 -11.13 -0.87 -2.59
N SER A 211 -10.10 -1.33 -3.27
CA SER A 211 -8.79 -1.60 -2.68
C SER A 211 -8.12 -0.32 -2.18
N GLY A 212 -8.23 0.76 -2.94
CA GLY A 212 -7.74 2.08 -2.53
C GLY A 212 -8.46 2.62 -1.29
N ILE A 213 -9.76 2.40 -1.17
CA ILE A 213 -10.53 2.74 0.05
C ILE A 213 -10.00 1.94 1.24
N GLN A 214 -9.90 0.61 1.11
CA GLN A 214 -9.36 -0.24 2.17
C GLN A 214 -7.94 0.20 2.59
N ARG A 215 -7.05 0.37 1.62
CA ARG A 215 -5.67 0.76 1.87
C ARG A 215 -5.57 2.11 2.60
N ASN A 216 -6.27 3.13 2.13
CA ASN A 216 -6.19 4.46 2.74
C ASN A 216 -6.82 4.48 4.14
N MET A 217 -7.91 3.76 4.40
CA MET A 217 -8.45 3.60 5.76
C MET A 217 -7.45 2.91 6.68
N ARG A 218 -6.80 1.84 6.22
CA ARG A 218 -5.73 1.15 6.96
C ARG A 218 -4.59 2.10 7.32
N ILE A 219 -4.08 2.85 6.35
CA ILE A 219 -2.94 3.75 6.55
C ILE A 219 -3.29 4.88 7.51
N LEU A 220 -4.45 5.55 7.35
CA LEU A 220 -4.91 6.59 8.28
C LEU A 220 -4.96 6.07 9.72
N GLY A 221 -5.53 4.88 9.92
CA GLY A 221 -5.58 4.24 11.23
C GLY A 221 -4.20 3.88 11.78
N THR A 222 -3.31 3.36 10.93
CA THR A 222 -1.94 2.97 11.34
C THR A 222 -1.09 4.18 11.72
N LEU A 223 -1.10 5.25 10.92
CA LEU A 223 -0.32 6.47 11.23
C LEU A 223 -0.85 7.19 12.49
N ALA A 224 -2.18 7.23 12.66
CA ALA A 224 -2.77 7.73 13.90
C ALA A 224 -2.37 6.89 15.11
N ASN A 225 -2.31 5.56 14.97
CA ASN A 225 -1.87 4.68 16.04
C ASN A 225 -0.41 4.92 16.45
N LEU A 226 0.49 5.04 15.48
CA LEU A 226 1.91 5.35 15.73
C LEU A 226 2.06 6.65 16.53
N TYR A 227 1.25 7.66 16.20
CA TYR A 227 1.25 8.90 16.98
C TYR A 227 0.66 8.71 18.39
N CYS A 228 -0.51 8.09 18.49
CA CYS A 228 -1.22 7.97 19.76
C CYS A 228 -0.50 7.06 20.78
N ASP A 229 0.17 6.00 20.31
CA ASP A 229 0.82 5.01 21.19
C ASP A 229 2.32 5.30 21.39
N GLU A 230 3.00 5.82 20.38
CA GLU A 230 4.46 5.93 20.36
C GLU A 230 4.94 7.39 20.26
N GLY A 231 4.04 8.35 20.08
CA GLY A 231 4.39 9.77 19.90
C GLY A 231 5.09 10.08 18.57
N ARG A 232 5.03 9.17 17.58
CA ARG A 232 5.68 9.34 16.27
C ARG A 232 4.85 10.27 15.39
N ASP A 233 5.30 11.49 15.18
CA ASP A 233 4.60 12.56 14.48
C ASP A 233 5.06 12.76 13.01
N PHE A 234 6.21 12.22 12.61
CA PHE A 234 6.89 12.49 11.34
C PHE A 234 6.04 12.21 10.07
N ARG A 235 4.99 11.36 10.17
CA ARG A 235 4.07 11.04 9.08
C ARG A 235 2.70 11.73 9.18
N LEU A 236 2.44 12.54 10.20
CA LEU A 236 1.15 13.27 10.35
C LEU A 236 0.90 14.23 9.19
N LYS A 237 1.95 14.79 8.60
CA LYS A 237 1.89 15.65 7.42
C LYS A 237 1.28 14.97 6.19
N ASP A 238 1.29 13.63 6.12
CA ASP A 238 0.79 12.85 4.99
C ASP A 238 -0.74 12.62 5.11
N LEU A 239 -1.31 12.71 6.31
CA LEU A 239 -2.73 12.43 6.58
C LEU A 239 -3.72 13.20 5.69
N PRO A 240 -3.53 14.51 5.40
CA PRO A 240 -4.45 15.24 4.52
C PRO A 240 -4.53 14.68 3.10
N ASN A 241 -3.39 14.30 2.53
CA ASN A 241 -3.34 13.74 1.18
C ASN A 241 -3.95 12.34 1.13
N ILE A 242 -3.68 11.50 2.15
CA ILE A 242 -4.27 10.17 2.27
C ILE A 242 -5.79 10.27 2.41
N LEU A 243 -6.27 11.19 3.24
CA LEU A 243 -7.71 11.44 3.40
C LEU A 243 -8.35 11.96 2.10
N SER A 244 -7.66 12.84 1.38
CA SER A 244 -8.12 13.34 0.08
C SER A 244 -8.28 12.19 -0.92
N ASN A 245 -7.27 11.32 -1.04
CA ASN A 245 -7.31 10.15 -1.91
C ASN A 245 -8.45 9.20 -1.52
N LEU A 246 -8.64 8.93 -0.23
CA LEU A 246 -9.77 8.15 0.27
C LEU A 246 -11.10 8.77 -0.16
N THR A 247 -11.27 10.07 0.09
CA THR A 247 -12.52 10.78 -0.18
C THR A 247 -12.90 10.78 -1.66
N ILE A 248 -11.90 10.95 -2.56
CA ILE A 248 -12.11 10.93 -4.02
C ILE A 248 -12.60 9.56 -4.49
N LEU A 249 -12.11 8.47 -3.89
CA LEU A 249 -12.50 7.11 -4.27
C LEU A 249 -13.91 6.73 -3.81
N ILE A 250 -14.44 7.35 -2.74
CA ILE A 250 -15.79 7.06 -2.28
C ILE A 250 -16.81 7.46 -3.37
N PRO A 251 -17.69 6.56 -3.82
CA PRO A 251 -18.69 6.89 -4.82
C PRO A 251 -19.54 8.10 -4.41
N ASP A 252 -19.81 9.01 -5.35
CA ASP A 252 -20.51 10.28 -5.05
C ASP A 252 -21.89 10.11 -4.41
N LYS A 253 -22.55 9.00 -4.71
CA LYS A 253 -23.88 8.67 -4.14
C LYS A 253 -23.81 7.88 -2.83
N HIS A 254 -22.61 7.58 -2.34
CA HIS A 254 -22.47 6.82 -1.10
C HIS A 254 -22.76 7.71 0.11
N ASN A 255 -23.60 7.23 1.02
CA ASN A 255 -24.08 8.00 2.18
C ASN A 255 -22.95 8.52 3.09
N SER A 256 -21.79 7.86 3.11
CA SER A 256 -20.65 8.32 3.90
C SER A 256 -19.89 9.50 3.30
N LYS A 257 -20.11 9.86 2.03
CA LYS A 257 -19.31 10.87 1.31
C LYS A 257 -19.23 12.19 2.09
N SER A 258 -20.40 12.73 2.51
CA SER A 258 -20.47 13.99 3.29
C SER A 258 -19.75 13.89 4.65
N PHE A 259 -19.78 12.74 5.31
CA PHE A 259 -19.04 12.54 6.56
C PHE A 259 -17.54 12.78 6.38
N PHE A 260 -16.96 12.27 5.28
CA PHE A 260 -15.53 12.47 4.98
C PHE A 260 -15.23 13.90 4.52
N GLU A 261 -16.05 14.47 3.63
CA GLU A 261 -15.82 15.81 3.06
C GLU A 261 -15.98 16.93 4.08
N ASP A 262 -16.96 16.82 4.96
CA ASP A 262 -17.31 17.88 5.90
C ASP A 262 -16.67 17.65 7.27
N LYS A 263 -16.99 16.53 7.92
CA LYS A 263 -16.65 16.32 9.32
C LYS A 263 -15.19 15.86 9.51
N VAL A 264 -14.76 14.79 8.80
CA VAL A 264 -13.42 14.23 8.97
C VAL A 264 -12.35 15.21 8.52
N LYS A 265 -12.53 15.84 7.35
CA LYS A 265 -11.59 16.81 6.78
C LYS A 265 -11.43 18.05 7.69
N SER A 266 -12.55 18.61 8.19
CA SER A 266 -12.52 19.75 9.10
C SER A 266 -11.76 19.42 10.38
N LYS A 267 -12.10 18.28 11.00
CA LYS A 267 -11.46 17.86 12.26
C LYS A 267 -9.99 17.51 12.10
N LEU A 268 -9.59 16.91 10.99
CA LEU A 268 -8.18 16.70 10.70
C LEU A 268 -7.42 18.01 10.59
N THR A 269 -7.97 19.00 9.88
CA THR A 269 -7.35 20.33 9.76
C THR A 269 -7.21 21.01 11.12
N GLU A 270 -8.26 21.01 11.95
CA GLU A 270 -8.22 21.53 13.31
C GLU A 270 -7.16 20.83 14.17
N ARG A 271 -7.10 19.48 14.09
CA ARG A 271 -6.17 18.67 14.86
C ARG A 271 -4.72 18.95 14.52
N LEU A 272 -4.41 19.02 13.23
CA LEU A 272 -3.04 19.28 12.76
C LEU A 272 -2.58 20.72 13.03
N ALA A 273 -3.49 21.67 13.16
CA ALA A 273 -3.15 23.06 13.49
C ALA A 273 -2.70 23.26 14.93
N VAL A 274 -2.96 22.31 15.83
CA VAL A 274 -2.58 22.39 17.27
C VAL A 274 -1.47 21.42 17.66
N LEU A 275 -0.96 20.63 16.70
CA LEU A 275 0.20 19.74 16.85
C LEU A 275 1.46 20.39 16.28
#